data_d93170bdff92589a94ece058ae894426
#
_entry.id   d93170bdff92589a94ece058ae894426
#
_cell.length_a   1.000
_cell.length_b   1.000
_cell.length_c   1.000
_cell.angle_alpha   90.00
_cell.angle_beta   90.00
_cell.angle_gamma   90.00
#
_symmetry.space_group_name_H-M   'P 1'
#
loop_
_entity.id
_entity.type
_entity.pdbx_description
1 polymer ?
#
loop_
_entity_poly.entity_id
_entity_poly.type
_entity_poly.pdbx_seq_one_letter_code
_entity_poly.pdbx_strand_id
1 'polypeptide(L)'
;MIFSEKECTAAAVYTQNKVKGAPILVTKANLAQSGGKAQAVIVNSKNANTCNANGVEVANAVCKLTADELGITADRVIVASTGVIGAPMSVEPFANAMHELAEGLSIDGHDAAAKAIMTTDTVQKEVAVEFLLDGKKCRLGGMAKGSGMIHPNMATTLNFITTDVAISGEMIHCLLYTSDAADDMQ
;
A
#
# COMPACT_ATOMS: atom_id res chain seq x y z
N MET A 1 -3.30 6.03 6.21
CA MET A 1 -2.47 6.61 5.12
C MET A 1 -1.01 6.60 5.53
N ILE A 2 -0.09 6.41 4.58
CA ILE A 2 1.36 6.61 4.76
C ILE A 2 1.75 7.74 3.82
N PHE A 3 2.56 8.69 4.28
CA PHE A 3 3.00 9.82 3.47
C PHE A 3 4.49 10.12 3.67
N SER A 4 5.15 10.47 2.60
CA SER A 4 6.53 10.99 2.61
C SER A 4 6.58 12.41 2.08
N GLU A 5 7.18 13.32 2.82
CA GLU A 5 7.42 14.71 2.39
C GLU A 5 8.30 14.79 1.13
N LYS A 6 9.07 13.74 0.87
CA LYS A 6 9.96 13.63 -0.30
C LYS A 6 9.48 12.55 -1.23
N GLU A 7 9.71 12.75 -2.52
CA GLU A 7 9.49 11.72 -3.52
C GLU A 7 10.42 10.53 -3.26
N CYS A 8 9.82 9.34 -3.12
CA CYS A 8 10.53 8.10 -2.85
C CYS A 8 10.59 7.20 -4.08
N THR A 9 11.66 6.45 -4.22
CA THR A 9 11.68 5.31 -5.14
C THR A 9 10.75 4.24 -4.58
N ALA A 10 9.89 3.70 -5.44
CA ALA A 10 8.88 2.72 -5.05
C ALA A 10 8.85 1.54 -6.03
N ALA A 11 8.59 0.36 -5.49
CA ALA A 11 8.31 -0.84 -6.25
C ALA A 11 7.21 -1.64 -5.54
N ALA A 12 6.55 -2.53 -6.27
CA ALA A 12 5.53 -3.38 -5.72
C ALA A 12 5.50 -4.74 -6.43
N VAL A 13 5.17 -5.77 -5.69
CA VAL A 13 4.85 -7.11 -6.19
C VAL A 13 3.35 -7.36 -6.00
N TYR A 14 2.78 -8.22 -6.82
CA TYR A 14 1.34 -8.39 -6.89
C TYR A 14 0.96 -9.84 -7.10
N THR A 15 -0.24 -10.20 -6.67
CA THR A 15 -0.80 -11.53 -6.89
C THR A 15 -0.75 -11.95 -8.37
N GLN A 16 -0.50 -13.24 -8.60
CA GLN A 16 -0.57 -13.88 -9.90
C GLN A 16 -2.01 -14.23 -10.31
N ASN A 17 -2.99 -14.05 -9.42
CA ASN A 17 -4.40 -14.30 -9.73
C ASN A 17 -4.81 -13.54 -11.00
N LYS A 18 -5.58 -14.20 -11.87
CA LYS A 18 -6.09 -13.60 -13.12
C LYS A 18 -7.11 -12.50 -12.86
N VAL A 19 -7.92 -12.64 -11.81
CA VAL A 19 -8.88 -11.63 -11.37
C VAL A 19 -8.18 -10.70 -10.39
N LYS A 20 -7.76 -9.54 -10.88
CA LYS A 20 -7.07 -8.53 -10.07
C LYS A 20 -8.05 -7.47 -9.58
N GLY A 21 -7.89 -7.06 -8.32
CA GLY A 21 -8.60 -5.90 -7.79
C GLY A 21 -8.22 -4.61 -8.53
N ALA A 22 -9.17 -3.69 -8.62
CA ALA A 22 -8.95 -2.39 -9.27
C ALA A 22 -7.77 -1.60 -8.67
N PRO A 23 -7.52 -1.60 -7.35
CA PRO A 23 -6.34 -0.94 -6.77
C PRO A 23 -5.01 -1.42 -7.37
N ILE A 24 -4.89 -2.72 -7.68
CA ILE A 24 -3.67 -3.25 -8.31
C ILE A 24 -3.47 -2.65 -9.71
N LEU A 25 -4.54 -2.52 -10.49
CA LEU A 25 -4.48 -1.96 -11.84
C LEU A 25 -4.06 -0.50 -11.80
N VAL A 26 -4.66 0.29 -10.91
CA VAL A 26 -4.38 1.72 -10.75
C VAL A 26 -2.96 1.94 -10.20
N THR A 27 -2.55 1.21 -9.16
CA THR A 27 -1.19 1.30 -8.61
C THR A 27 -0.12 0.96 -9.64
N LYS A 28 -0.34 -0.07 -10.47
CA LYS A 28 0.57 -0.40 -11.59
C LYS A 28 0.68 0.74 -12.60
N ALA A 29 -0.45 1.33 -12.97
CA ALA A 29 -0.49 2.46 -13.91
C ALA A 29 0.25 3.68 -13.32
N ASN A 30 -0.02 4.03 -12.06
CA ASN A 30 0.61 5.15 -11.37
C ASN A 30 2.14 4.96 -11.26
N LEU A 31 2.61 3.79 -10.83
CA LEU A 31 4.05 3.50 -10.76
C LEU A 31 4.72 3.53 -12.13
N ALA A 32 4.04 3.06 -13.18
CA ALA A 32 4.57 3.15 -14.54
C ALA A 32 4.65 4.61 -15.03
N GLN A 33 3.60 5.40 -14.80
CA GLN A 33 3.54 6.82 -15.18
C GLN A 33 4.56 7.66 -14.42
N SER A 34 4.73 7.41 -13.12
CA SER A 34 5.66 8.13 -12.26
C SER A 34 7.14 7.73 -12.43
N GLY A 35 7.42 6.70 -13.24
CA GLY A 35 8.77 6.15 -13.35
C GLY A 35 9.25 5.46 -12.06
N GLY A 36 8.36 4.77 -11.36
CA GLY A 36 8.67 4.08 -10.10
C GLY A 36 8.86 5.02 -8.91
N LYS A 37 8.09 6.10 -8.87
CA LYS A 37 8.11 7.07 -7.77
C LYS A 37 6.76 7.14 -7.07
N ALA A 38 6.78 7.32 -5.75
CA ALA A 38 5.59 7.52 -4.93
C ALA A 38 5.89 8.43 -3.74
N GLN A 39 4.83 9.04 -3.19
CA GLN A 39 4.89 9.83 -1.96
C GLN A 39 3.82 9.44 -0.96
N ALA A 40 2.69 8.87 -1.42
CA ALA A 40 1.60 8.47 -0.54
C ALA A 40 1.14 7.04 -0.80
N VAL A 41 0.70 6.37 0.25
CA VAL A 41 -0.05 5.12 0.19
C VAL A 41 -1.38 5.33 0.91
N ILE A 42 -2.50 5.17 0.21
CA ILE A 42 -3.84 5.19 0.78
C ILE A 42 -4.43 3.79 0.80
N VAL A 43 -4.95 3.38 1.95
CA VAL A 43 -5.48 2.02 2.15
C VAL A 43 -6.85 2.09 2.77
N ASN A 44 -7.80 1.30 2.26
CA ASN A 44 -9.04 1.04 2.96
C ASN A 44 -9.18 -0.43 3.35
N SER A 45 -9.84 -0.66 4.46
CA SER A 45 -10.33 -1.98 4.89
C SER A 45 -11.83 -2.12 4.62
N LYS A 46 -12.36 -3.33 4.83
CA LYS A 46 -13.77 -3.76 4.65
C LYS A 46 -14.23 -3.98 3.21
N ASN A 47 -13.74 -3.28 2.21
CA ASN A 47 -14.08 -3.47 0.80
C ASN A 47 -12.81 -3.63 -0.03
N ALA A 48 -12.67 -4.75 -0.75
CA ALA A 48 -11.49 -5.08 -1.53
C ALA A 48 -11.43 -4.36 -2.89
N ASN A 49 -12.49 -3.68 -3.29
CA ASN A 49 -12.63 -3.06 -4.61
C ASN A 49 -12.25 -4.02 -5.76
N THR A 50 -12.77 -5.23 -5.67
CA THR A 50 -12.53 -6.31 -6.63
C THR A 50 -13.86 -6.80 -7.17
N CYS A 51 -13.92 -7.09 -8.48
CA CYS A 51 -15.14 -7.47 -9.20
C CYS A 51 -16.25 -6.40 -9.19
N ASN A 52 -15.87 -5.14 -9.14
CA ASN A 52 -16.79 -4.00 -9.21
C ASN A 52 -16.73 -3.36 -10.60
N ALA A 53 -17.89 -3.01 -11.17
CA ALA A 53 -17.98 -2.41 -12.50
C ALA A 53 -17.24 -1.05 -12.59
N ASN A 54 -17.29 -0.25 -11.52
CA ASN A 54 -16.67 1.07 -11.40
C ASN A 54 -15.37 1.07 -10.57
N GLY A 55 -14.78 -0.10 -10.31
CA GLY A 55 -13.67 -0.23 -9.37
C GLY A 55 -12.47 0.64 -9.70
N VAL A 56 -12.08 0.68 -10.97
CA VAL A 56 -10.93 1.48 -11.46
C VAL A 56 -11.23 2.99 -11.35
N GLU A 57 -12.46 3.40 -11.67
CA GLU A 57 -12.91 4.80 -11.52
C GLU A 57 -12.81 5.26 -10.07
N VAL A 58 -13.32 4.45 -9.13
CA VAL A 58 -13.25 4.72 -7.70
C VAL A 58 -11.81 4.79 -7.21
N ALA A 59 -10.95 3.84 -7.61
CA ALA A 59 -9.55 3.83 -7.21
C ALA A 59 -8.79 5.06 -7.73
N ASN A 60 -9.03 5.49 -8.97
CA ASN A 60 -8.45 6.71 -9.52
C ASN A 60 -8.96 7.97 -8.78
N ALA A 61 -10.25 8.02 -8.46
CA ALA A 61 -10.84 9.14 -7.72
C ALA A 61 -10.23 9.23 -6.30
N VAL A 62 -9.99 8.11 -5.64
CA VAL A 62 -9.32 8.06 -4.32
C VAL A 62 -7.87 8.56 -4.44
N CYS A 63 -7.11 8.14 -5.47
CA CYS A 63 -5.77 8.68 -5.71
C CYS A 63 -5.79 10.19 -5.92
N LYS A 64 -6.77 10.70 -6.70
CA LYS A 64 -6.90 12.13 -6.94
C LYS A 64 -7.24 12.89 -5.65
N LEU A 65 -8.20 12.44 -4.87
CA LEU A 65 -8.55 13.07 -3.58
C LEU A 65 -7.34 13.13 -2.64
N THR A 66 -6.59 12.03 -2.54
CA THR A 66 -5.37 11.97 -1.73
C THR A 66 -4.31 12.94 -2.23
N ALA A 67 -4.13 13.01 -3.54
CA ALA A 67 -3.15 13.91 -4.16
C ALA A 67 -3.52 15.39 -3.96
N ASP A 68 -4.78 15.74 -4.15
CA ASP A 68 -5.30 17.10 -3.98
C ASP A 68 -5.11 17.57 -2.52
N GLU A 69 -5.40 16.70 -1.54
CA GLU A 69 -5.24 17.02 -0.12
C GLU A 69 -3.78 17.17 0.31
N LEU A 70 -2.88 16.35 -0.23
CA LEU A 70 -1.46 16.35 0.12
C LEU A 70 -0.60 17.29 -0.75
N GLY A 71 -1.19 17.94 -1.77
CA GLY A 71 -0.47 18.83 -2.68
C GLY A 71 0.54 18.11 -3.59
N ILE A 72 0.27 16.86 -3.97
CA ILE A 72 1.10 16.03 -4.86
C ILE A 72 0.33 15.66 -6.13
N THR A 73 0.94 14.91 -7.04
CA THR A 73 0.25 14.42 -8.24
C THR A 73 -0.35 13.02 -8.01
N ALA A 74 -1.45 12.70 -8.68
CA ALA A 74 -2.19 11.45 -8.47
C ALA A 74 -1.35 10.19 -8.80
N ASP A 75 -0.41 10.29 -9.74
CA ASP A 75 0.52 9.22 -10.08
C ASP A 75 1.58 8.94 -8.99
N ARG A 76 1.69 9.80 -7.98
CA ARG A 76 2.51 9.59 -6.77
C ARG A 76 1.77 8.86 -5.66
N VAL A 77 0.52 8.49 -5.87
CA VAL A 77 -0.31 7.80 -4.88
C VAL A 77 -0.43 6.32 -5.22
N ILE A 78 -0.08 5.49 -4.27
CA ILE A 78 -0.34 4.04 -4.27
C ILE A 78 -1.67 3.81 -3.56
N VAL A 79 -2.60 3.09 -4.19
CA VAL A 79 -3.88 2.73 -3.61
C VAL A 79 -3.96 1.24 -3.35
N ALA A 80 -4.43 0.86 -2.17
CA ALA A 80 -4.68 -0.53 -1.79
C ALA A 80 -6.02 -0.68 -1.10
N SER A 81 -6.65 -1.83 -1.27
CA SER A 81 -7.95 -2.14 -0.66
C SER A 81 -7.98 -3.58 -0.21
N THR A 82 -8.67 -3.83 0.90
CA THR A 82 -8.86 -5.18 1.44
C THR A 82 -10.24 -5.32 2.05
N GLY A 83 -10.82 -6.53 2.01
CA GLY A 83 -12.13 -6.83 2.58
C GLY A 83 -13.02 -7.63 1.65
N VAL A 84 -14.32 -7.32 1.63
CA VAL A 84 -15.32 -8.04 0.84
C VAL A 84 -15.11 -7.80 -0.65
N ILE A 85 -15.25 -8.85 -1.44
CA ILE A 85 -15.16 -8.85 -2.91
C ILE A 85 -16.60 -8.72 -3.48
N GLY A 86 -16.75 -7.95 -4.58
CA GLY A 86 -18.00 -7.80 -5.29
C GLY A 86 -19.02 -6.86 -4.63
N ALA A 87 -18.69 -6.26 -3.50
CA ALA A 87 -19.52 -5.24 -2.89
C ALA A 87 -19.29 -3.88 -3.59
N PRO A 88 -20.35 -3.12 -3.94
CA PRO A 88 -20.20 -1.78 -4.49
C PRO A 88 -19.35 -0.89 -3.59
N MET A 89 -18.53 -0.04 -4.19
CA MET A 89 -17.67 0.89 -3.48
C MET A 89 -17.98 2.32 -3.91
N SER A 90 -18.08 3.23 -2.93
CA SER A 90 -18.27 4.65 -3.15
C SER A 90 -17.00 5.43 -2.81
N VAL A 91 -16.81 6.55 -3.48
CA VAL A 91 -15.73 7.54 -3.19
C VAL A 91 -16.08 8.38 -1.96
N GLU A 92 -17.36 8.55 -1.65
CA GLU A 92 -17.85 9.46 -0.62
C GLU A 92 -17.20 9.26 0.78
N PRO A 93 -17.06 8.02 1.31
CA PRO A 93 -16.39 7.82 2.59
C PRO A 93 -14.93 8.33 2.60
N PHE A 94 -14.24 8.22 1.47
CA PHE A 94 -12.87 8.75 1.34
C PHE A 94 -12.87 10.28 1.32
N ALA A 95 -13.78 10.89 0.55
CA ALA A 95 -13.88 12.35 0.47
C ALA A 95 -14.17 12.95 1.86
N ASN A 96 -15.07 12.32 2.62
CA ASN A 96 -15.46 12.79 3.95
C ASN A 96 -14.34 12.65 4.99
N ALA A 97 -13.45 11.64 4.85
CA ALA A 97 -12.39 11.37 5.81
C ALA A 97 -11.02 11.92 5.40
N MET A 98 -10.85 12.41 4.18
CA MET A 98 -9.53 12.72 3.62
C MET A 98 -8.79 13.78 4.42
N HIS A 99 -9.46 14.86 4.76
CA HIS A 99 -8.89 15.96 5.55
C HIS A 99 -8.45 15.49 6.94
N GLU A 100 -9.31 14.75 7.65
CA GLU A 100 -8.98 14.19 8.97
C GLU A 100 -7.79 13.21 8.90
N LEU A 101 -7.72 12.40 7.83
CA LEU A 101 -6.59 11.51 7.59
C LEU A 101 -5.28 12.25 7.33
N ALA A 102 -5.33 13.37 6.65
CA ALA A 102 -4.15 14.19 6.36
C ALA A 102 -3.67 14.94 7.62
N GLU A 103 -4.59 15.54 8.38
CA GLU A 103 -4.26 16.19 9.65
C GLU A 103 -3.73 15.21 10.71
N GLY A 104 -4.20 13.95 10.68
CA GLY A 104 -3.76 12.88 11.57
C GLY A 104 -2.39 12.27 11.23
N LEU A 105 -1.72 12.72 10.15
CA LEU A 105 -0.38 12.22 9.78
C LEU A 105 0.64 12.63 10.85
N SER A 106 1.34 11.66 11.39
CA SER A 106 2.41 11.89 12.35
C SER A 106 3.46 10.77 12.29
N ILE A 107 4.66 11.05 12.81
CA ILE A 107 5.72 10.03 12.92
C ILE A 107 5.36 8.91 13.90
N ASP A 108 4.43 9.15 14.82
CA ASP A 108 3.96 8.19 15.82
C ASP A 108 2.64 7.50 15.40
N GLY A 109 2.14 7.78 14.19
CA GLY A 109 0.87 7.25 13.67
C GLY A 109 0.89 5.79 13.20
N HIS A 110 2.04 5.12 13.29
CA HIS A 110 2.26 3.78 12.75
C HIS A 110 1.34 2.72 13.39
N ASP A 111 1.16 2.74 14.71
CA ASP A 111 0.29 1.80 15.44
C ASP A 111 -1.18 1.90 14.97
N ALA A 112 -1.69 3.11 14.82
CA ALA A 112 -3.04 3.35 14.32
C ALA A 112 -3.19 2.87 12.85
N ALA A 113 -2.18 3.11 12.01
CA ALA A 113 -2.18 2.67 10.62
C ALA A 113 -2.15 1.13 10.51
N ALA A 114 -1.29 0.46 11.28
CA ALA A 114 -1.20 -0.99 11.30
C ALA A 114 -2.49 -1.66 11.80
N LYS A 115 -3.17 -1.07 12.79
CA LYS A 115 -4.50 -1.52 13.24
C LYS A 115 -5.57 -1.31 12.19
N ALA A 116 -5.56 -0.18 11.50
CA ALA A 116 -6.59 0.19 10.51
C ALA A 116 -6.63 -0.74 9.28
N ILE A 117 -5.50 -1.35 8.91
CA ILE A 117 -5.45 -2.29 7.78
C ILE A 117 -5.91 -3.71 8.13
N MET A 118 -6.04 -4.05 9.41
CA MET A 118 -6.48 -5.37 9.85
C MET A 118 -7.92 -5.67 9.41
N THR A 119 -8.20 -6.94 9.11
CA THR A 119 -9.55 -7.45 8.81
C THR A 119 -9.89 -8.63 9.72
N THR A 120 -9.34 -9.81 9.44
CA THR A 120 -9.51 -11.03 10.23
C THR A 120 -8.31 -11.32 11.15
N ASP A 121 -7.31 -10.45 11.10
CA ASP A 121 -6.14 -10.57 11.95
C ASP A 121 -6.50 -10.48 13.44
N THR A 122 -5.92 -11.33 14.25
CA THR A 122 -6.09 -11.34 15.71
C THR A 122 -5.02 -10.50 16.40
N VAL A 123 -3.89 -10.27 15.73
CA VAL A 123 -2.77 -9.48 16.22
C VAL A 123 -2.25 -8.56 15.12
N GLN A 124 -1.82 -7.37 15.52
CA GLN A 124 -1.14 -6.42 14.66
C GLN A 124 0.24 -6.96 14.27
N LYS A 125 0.60 -6.74 13.00
CA LYS A 125 1.90 -7.12 12.45
C LYS A 125 2.65 -5.87 12.04
N GLU A 126 3.65 -5.56 12.82
CA GLU A 126 4.51 -4.41 12.62
C GLU A 126 5.93 -4.74 13.07
N VAL A 127 6.91 -4.26 12.35
CA VAL A 127 8.32 -4.45 12.67
C VAL A 127 9.13 -3.23 12.22
N ALA A 128 10.13 -2.87 13.00
CA ALA A 128 11.14 -1.91 12.62
C ALA A 128 12.53 -2.44 12.98
N VAL A 129 13.47 -2.24 12.08
CA VAL A 129 14.87 -2.65 12.29
C VAL A 129 15.82 -1.50 11.94
N GLU A 130 16.94 -1.45 12.65
CA GLU A 130 18.05 -0.56 12.36
C GLU A 130 19.28 -1.41 12.03
N PHE A 131 20.02 -1.05 10.99
CA PHE A 131 21.20 -1.77 10.54
C PHE A 131 22.25 -0.81 9.98
N LEU A 132 23.45 -1.32 9.77
CA LEU A 132 24.54 -0.58 9.14
C LEU A 132 24.73 -1.03 7.70
N LEU A 133 24.76 -0.08 6.76
CA LEU A 133 25.10 -0.29 5.36
C LEU A 133 26.23 0.68 5.01
N ASP A 134 27.40 0.16 4.63
CA ASP A 134 28.63 0.94 4.38
C ASP A 134 28.96 1.93 5.53
N GLY A 135 28.80 1.46 6.78
CA GLY A 135 29.03 2.27 7.98
C GLY A 135 27.98 3.36 8.27
N LYS A 136 26.95 3.47 7.44
CA LYS A 136 25.82 4.38 7.64
C LYS A 136 24.67 3.64 8.32
N LYS A 137 24.06 4.28 9.29
CA LYS A 137 22.88 3.79 9.97
C LYS A 137 21.67 3.93 9.06
N CYS A 138 20.99 2.82 8.82
CA CYS A 138 19.80 2.73 8.00
C CYS A 138 18.66 2.12 8.81
N ARG A 139 17.42 2.45 8.44
CA ARG A 139 16.22 1.93 9.06
C ARG A 139 15.28 1.37 8.03
N LEU A 140 14.55 0.34 8.45
CA LEU A 140 13.47 -0.26 7.68
C LEU A 140 12.32 -0.49 8.62
N GLY A 141 11.13 -0.03 8.24
CA GLY A 141 9.89 -0.26 8.96
C GLY A 141 8.88 -0.94 8.05
N GLY A 142 8.05 -1.79 8.61
CA GLY A 142 7.02 -2.47 7.86
C GLY A 142 5.79 -2.76 8.68
N MET A 143 4.64 -2.73 8.02
CA MET A 143 3.37 -3.20 8.57
C MET A 143 2.69 -4.12 7.58
N ALA A 144 2.01 -5.12 8.11
CA ALA A 144 1.36 -6.14 7.30
C ALA A 144 -0.02 -6.52 7.85
N LYS A 145 -0.89 -6.91 6.95
CA LYS A 145 -2.09 -7.68 7.29
C LYS A 145 -2.02 -9.04 6.61
N GLY A 146 -2.39 -10.06 7.35
CA GLY A 146 -2.48 -11.42 6.85
C GLY A 146 -3.71 -11.67 5.97
N SER A 147 -3.84 -12.88 5.52
CA SER A 147 -4.99 -13.36 4.76
C SER A 147 -5.86 -14.28 5.62
N GLY A 148 -7.17 -14.11 5.56
CA GLY A 148 -8.13 -15.10 6.05
C GLY A 148 -8.39 -16.25 5.06
N MET A 149 -7.75 -16.22 3.90
CA MET A 149 -7.89 -17.21 2.84
C MET A 149 -6.82 -18.29 2.99
N ILE A 150 -7.22 -19.56 2.76
CA ILE A 150 -6.28 -20.68 2.72
C ILE A 150 -5.48 -20.59 1.41
N HIS A 151 -4.15 -20.64 1.50
CA HIS A 151 -3.24 -20.59 0.36
C HIS A 151 -3.46 -19.37 -0.53
N PRO A 152 -3.23 -18.15 -0.02
CA PRO A 152 -3.64 -16.90 -0.69
C PRO A 152 -2.82 -16.55 -1.92
N ASN A 153 -1.62 -17.10 -2.10
CA ASN A 153 -0.68 -16.71 -3.17
C ASN A 153 -0.67 -15.17 -3.34
N MET A 154 -0.43 -14.44 -2.24
CA MET A 154 -0.51 -12.99 -2.09
C MET A 154 -1.88 -12.35 -2.42
N ALA A 155 -2.92 -13.12 -2.66
CA ALA A 155 -4.19 -12.58 -3.16
C ALA A 155 -4.89 -11.60 -2.21
N THR A 156 -4.69 -11.71 -0.89
CA THR A 156 -5.37 -10.89 0.12
C THR A 156 -4.45 -10.34 1.20
N THR A 157 -3.16 -10.59 1.09
CA THR A 157 -2.13 -10.04 1.98
C THR A 157 -1.78 -8.63 1.53
N LEU A 158 -1.63 -7.70 2.47
CA LEU A 158 -1.09 -6.37 2.24
C LEU A 158 0.15 -6.18 3.10
N ASN A 159 1.25 -5.79 2.48
CA ASN A 159 2.51 -5.47 3.14
C ASN A 159 2.99 -4.09 2.66
N PHE A 160 3.34 -3.23 3.60
CA PHE A 160 3.90 -1.91 3.32
C PHE A 160 5.23 -1.81 4.02
N ILE A 161 6.29 -1.56 3.26
CA ILE A 161 7.66 -1.46 3.75
C ILE A 161 8.20 -0.08 3.37
N THR A 162 8.79 0.60 4.33
CA THR A 162 9.45 1.89 4.16
C THR A 162 10.90 1.82 4.64
N THR A 163 11.80 2.53 3.96
CA THR A 163 13.21 2.60 4.36
C THR A 163 13.82 3.94 3.98
N ASP A 164 14.84 4.36 4.71
CA ASP A 164 15.68 5.52 4.40
C ASP A 164 16.92 5.16 3.57
N VAL A 165 17.04 3.91 3.12
CA VAL A 165 18.12 3.46 2.25
C VAL A 165 17.97 4.05 0.85
N ALA A 166 19.04 4.64 0.32
CA ALA A 166 19.12 5.04 -1.08
C ALA A 166 19.31 3.82 -1.98
N ILE A 167 18.21 3.35 -2.58
CA ILE A 167 18.17 2.11 -3.37
C ILE A 167 17.44 2.35 -4.69
N SER A 168 17.89 1.70 -5.77
CA SER A 168 17.23 1.79 -7.08
C SER A 168 15.90 1.02 -7.11
N GLY A 169 14.98 1.43 -7.98
CA GLY A 169 13.69 0.73 -8.16
C GLY A 169 13.85 -0.73 -8.59
N GLU A 170 14.84 -1.01 -9.43
CA GLU A 170 15.17 -2.37 -9.86
C GLU A 170 15.62 -3.24 -8.67
N MET A 171 16.49 -2.71 -7.80
CA MET A 171 16.96 -3.43 -6.63
C MET A 171 15.84 -3.64 -5.61
N ILE A 172 14.97 -2.64 -5.38
CA ILE A 172 13.80 -2.80 -4.49
C ILE A 172 12.89 -3.90 -5.04
N HIS A 173 12.62 -3.90 -6.34
CA HIS A 173 11.78 -4.93 -6.95
C HIS A 173 12.39 -6.32 -6.80
N CYS A 174 13.71 -6.46 -6.99
CA CYS A 174 14.44 -7.71 -6.79
C CYS A 174 14.31 -8.21 -5.34
N LEU A 175 14.51 -7.34 -4.36
CA LEU A 175 14.40 -7.69 -2.94
C LEU A 175 12.98 -8.09 -2.54
N LEU A 176 11.97 -7.39 -3.04
CA LEU A 176 10.57 -7.74 -2.80
C LEU A 176 10.21 -9.10 -3.41
N TYR A 177 10.66 -9.36 -4.63
CA TYR A 177 10.41 -10.63 -5.30
C TYR A 177 11.04 -11.82 -4.59
N THR A 178 12.25 -11.67 -4.06
CA THR A 178 12.92 -12.74 -3.30
C THR A 178 12.30 -12.99 -1.93
N SER A 179 11.75 -11.96 -1.29
CA SER A 179 11.02 -12.14 -0.02
C SER A 179 9.63 -12.74 -0.22
N ASP A 180 9.00 -12.50 -1.37
CA ASP A 180 7.71 -13.11 -1.75
C ASP A 180 7.84 -14.63 -1.97
N ALA A 181 8.94 -15.07 -2.57
CA ALA A 181 9.21 -16.50 -2.75
C ALA A 181 9.34 -17.28 -1.42
N ALA A 182 9.56 -16.62 -0.29
CA ALA A 182 9.57 -17.24 1.02
C ALA A 182 8.15 -17.57 1.54
N ASP A 183 7.12 -16.85 1.10
CA ASP A 183 5.71 -17.13 1.44
C ASP A 183 5.15 -18.35 0.69
N ASP A 184 5.72 -18.69 -0.47
CA ASP A 184 5.32 -19.86 -1.27
C ASP A 184 5.80 -21.21 -0.67
N MET A 185 6.62 -21.17 0.38
CA MET A 185 7.21 -22.37 1.01
C MET A 185 6.62 -22.74 2.37
N GLN A 186 5.50 -22.12 2.78
CA GLN A 186 4.81 -22.47 4.05
C GLN A 186 3.49 -23.20 3.85
#